data_c5218343eb5b87c79b92de522e476c48
#
_entry.id   c5218343eb5b87c79b92de522e476c48
#
_cell.length_a   1.000
_cell.length_b   1.000
_cell.length_c   1.000
_cell.angle_alpha   90.00
_cell.angle_beta   90.00
_cell.angle_gamma   90.00
#
_symmetry.space_group_name_H-M   'P 1'
#
loop_
_entity.id
_entity.type
_entity.pdbx_description
1 polymer ?
#
loop_
_entity_poly.entity_id
_entity_poly.type
_entity_poly.pdbx_seq_one_letter_code
_entity_poly.pdbx_strand_id
1 'polypeptide(L)'
;IIFDLDGTLVDTAPDLMNAHNYVMKKFGYETKSTDDIRKLVGKGTKSLIGRSVWGQAKKELGKINDDKIKKEMITEFINFYAKNIANESKLVNGALDFLKWCKKKNISLGICTNKQDYLAKDLLKKINVYDYFEYIAGSNTFEYCKPDPRHLTSVIEIMQGDLNKSLMIGDSETDSSTAKAADIPFILLEDGYTEKKVKEIPHDHLIKDFIGIEKIISSYIHD
;
A
#
# COMPACT_ATOMS: atom_id res chain seq x y z
N ILE A 1 -0.17 16.05 0.73
CA ILE A 1 -0.10 14.81 1.53
C ILE A 1 -0.03 13.62 0.58
N ILE A 2 0.89 12.70 0.80
CA ILE A 2 1.05 11.49 0.00
C ILE A 2 0.69 10.27 0.85
N PHE A 3 -0.15 9.39 0.32
CA PHE A 3 -0.58 8.16 1.00
C PHE A 3 0.02 6.92 0.36
N ASP A 4 0.35 5.91 1.16
CA ASP A 4 0.26 4.54 0.65
C ASP A 4 -1.22 4.14 0.50
N LEU A 5 -1.48 2.99 -0.10
CA LEU A 5 -2.84 2.55 -0.43
C LEU A 5 -3.26 1.34 0.41
N ASP A 6 -2.60 0.19 0.20
CA ASP A 6 -2.98 -1.09 0.81
C ASP A 6 -2.57 -1.12 2.29
N GLY A 7 -3.54 -1.19 3.21
CA GLY A 7 -3.31 -1.15 4.66
C GLY A 7 -3.28 0.26 5.25
N THR A 8 -3.15 1.28 4.42
CA THR A 8 -3.13 2.68 4.83
C THR A 8 -4.48 3.35 4.60
N LEU A 9 -4.82 3.61 3.36
CA LEU A 9 -6.09 4.25 2.99
C LEU A 9 -7.23 3.25 2.87
N VAL A 10 -6.92 2.03 2.46
CA VAL A 10 -7.87 0.95 2.18
C VAL A 10 -7.41 -0.35 2.83
N ASP A 11 -8.28 -0.98 3.61
CA ASP A 11 -8.10 -2.38 4.02
C ASP A 11 -8.43 -3.30 2.83
N THR A 12 -7.40 -3.72 2.12
CA THR A 12 -7.49 -4.57 0.92
C THR A 12 -7.18 -6.03 1.20
N ALA A 13 -6.82 -6.37 2.43
CA ALA A 13 -6.38 -7.73 2.81
C ALA A 13 -7.42 -8.82 2.49
N PRO A 14 -8.74 -8.61 2.65
CA PRO A 14 -9.73 -9.63 2.29
C PRO A 14 -9.70 -10.02 0.81
N ASP A 15 -9.69 -9.04 -0.10
CA ASP A 15 -9.66 -9.32 -1.55
C ASP A 15 -8.29 -9.87 -2.00
N LEU A 16 -7.20 -9.40 -1.39
CA LEU A 16 -5.85 -9.97 -1.61
C LEU A 16 -5.77 -11.42 -1.12
N MET A 17 -6.38 -11.74 0.02
CA MET A 17 -6.47 -13.10 0.55
C MET A 17 -7.28 -14.02 -0.38
N ASN A 18 -8.41 -13.54 -0.88
CA ASN A 18 -9.23 -14.30 -1.83
C ASN A 18 -8.46 -14.61 -3.11
N ALA A 19 -7.75 -13.63 -3.68
CA ALA A 19 -6.92 -13.82 -4.87
C ALA A 19 -5.74 -14.77 -4.60
N HIS A 20 -5.07 -14.61 -3.46
CA HIS A 20 -4.00 -15.51 -3.03
C HIS A 20 -4.51 -16.96 -2.92
N ASN A 21 -5.60 -17.17 -2.21
CA ASN A 21 -6.13 -18.49 -1.94
C ASN A 21 -6.70 -19.17 -3.19
N TYR A 22 -7.25 -18.39 -4.14
CA TYR A 22 -7.61 -18.89 -5.46
C TYR A 22 -6.39 -19.51 -6.16
N VAL A 23 -5.27 -18.78 -6.20
CA VAL A 23 -4.04 -19.26 -6.83
C VAL A 23 -3.45 -20.44 -6.08
N MET A 24 -3.39 -20.38 -4.74
CA MET A 24 -2.86 -21.49 -3.93
C MET A 24 -3.62 -22.77 -4.19
N LYS A 25 -4.95 -22.75 -4.19
CA LYS A 25 -5.79 -23.92 -4.50
C LYS A 25 -5.55 -24.45 -5.91
N LYS A 26 -5.46 -23.55 -6.90
CA LYS A 26 -5.22 -23.91 -8.31
C LYS A 26 -3.90 -24.65 -8.53
N PHE A 27 -2.87 -24.31 -7.77
CA PHE A 27 -1.52 -24.87 -7.89
C PHE A 27 -1.19 -25.91 -6.80
N GLY A 28 -2.15 -26.30 -5.95
CA GLY A 28 -1.97 -27.34 -4.94
C GLY A 28 -1.18 -26.91 -3.70
N TYR A 29 -1.19 -25.62 -3.36
CA TYR A 29 -0.58 -25.07 -2.16
C TYR A 29 -1.58 -24.77 -1.06
N GLU A 30 -1.09 -24.62 0.18
CA GLU A 30 -1.92 -24.26 1.33
C GLU A 30 -2.44 -22.82 1.23
N THR A 31 -3.69 -22.64 1.65
CA THR A 31 -4.32 -21.33 1.78
C THR A 31 -3.84 -20.58 3.02
N LYS A 32 -4.06 -19.27 3.07
CA LYS A 32 -3.70 -18.42 4.20
C LYS A 32 -4.92 -17.66 4.73
N SER A 33 -4.86 -17.31 6.01
CA SER A 33 -5.82 -16.39 6.63
C SER A 33 -5.59 -14.95 6.18
N THR A 34 -6.56 -14.07 6.41
CA THR A 34 -6.42 -12.63 6.16
C THR A 34 -5.27 -12.03 6.96
N ASP A 35 -5.10 -12.45 8.22
CA ASP A 35 -4.02 -11.95 9.09
C ASP A 35 -2.62 -12.38 8.61
N ASP A 36 -2.50 -13.59 8.02
CA ASP A 36 -1.26 -14.01 7.39
C ASP A 36 -0.95 -13.19 6.14
N ILE A 37 -1.99 -12.84 5.36
CA ILE A 37 -1.84 -12.01 4.18
C ILE A 37 -1.41 -10.59 4.56
N ARG A 38 -1.97 -9.99 5.61
CA ARG A 38 -1.52 -8.66 6.11
C ARG A 38 -0.02 -8.60 6.35
N LYS A 39 0.58 -9.66 6.88
CA LYS A 39 2.04 -9.75 7.08
C LYS A 39 2.85 -9.90 5.79
N LEU A 40 2.22 -10.33 4.71
CA LEU A 40 2.88 -10.59 3.41
C LEU A 40 2.75 -9.45 2.40
N VAL A 41 1.82 -8.52 2.59
CA VAL A 41 1.59 -7.37 1.70
C VAL A 41 2.66 -6.28 1.90
N GLY A 42 2.61 -5.21 1.14
CA GLY A 42 3.52 -4.04 1.23
C GLY A 42 4.75 -4.11 0.31
N LYS A 43 5.16 -5.29 -0.15
CA LYS A 43 6.32 -5.48 -1.05
C LYS A 43 5.94 -5.92 -2.49
N GLY A 44 4.66 -5.75 -2.85
CA GLY A 44 4.10 -6.08 -4.17
C GLY A 44 3.82 -7.56 -4.41
N THR A 45 3.07 -7.88 -5.49
CA THR A 45 2.53 -9.21 -5.80
C THR A 45 3.61 -10.28 -5.95
N LYS A 46 4.75 -9.95 -6.58
CA LYS A 46 5.88 -10.91 -6.74
C LYS A 46 6.41 -11.36 -5.38
N SER A 47 6.52 -10.44 -4.43
CA SER A 47 6.96 -10.74 -3.06
C SER A 47 5.90 -11.53 -2.30
N LEU A 48 4.62 -11.16 -2.43
CA LEU A 48 3.50 -11.86 -1.79
C LEU A 48 3.48 -13.34 -2.20
N ILE A 49 3.40 -13.64 -3.49
CA ILE A 49 3.41 -15.00 -4.02
C ILE A 49 4.73 -15.71 -3.69
N GLY A 50 5.86 -15.04 -3.90
CA GLY A 50 7.18 -15.57 -3.60
C GLY A 50 7.32 -16.01 -2.15
N ARG A 51 6.97 -15.16 -1.19
CA ARG A 51 7.03 -15.48 0.25
C ARG A 51 6.05 -16.57 0.66
N SER A 52 4.87 -16.61 0.06
CA SER A 52 3.87 -17.63 0.34
C SER A 52 4.32 -19.02 -0.11
N VAL A 53 4.86 -19.15 -1.31
CA VAL A 53 5.23 -20.42 -1.91
C VAL A 53 6.66 -20.83 -1.52
N TRP A 54 7.62 -19.91 -1.64
CA TRP A 54 9.03 -20.22 -1.42
C TRP A 54 9.51 -19.98 0.02
N GLY A 55 8.80 -19.20 0.82
CA GLY A 55 9.03 -19.11 2.26
C GLY A 55 8.78 -20.45 2.96
N GLN A 56 7.78 -21.21 2.47
CA GLN A 56 7.51 -22.60 2.91
C GLN A 56 8.44 -23.61 2.22
N ALA A 57 8.74 -23.42 0.94
CA ALA A 57 9.56 -24.34 0.14
C ALA A 57 11.04 -24.42 0.54
N LYS A 58 11.58 -23.41 1.22
CA LYS A 58 12.91 -23.55 1.85
C LYS A 58 12.99 -24.69 2.87
N LYS A 59 11.85 -25.14 3.41
CA LYS A 59 11.78 -26.27 4.34
C LYS A 59 11.50 -27.61 3.67
N GLU A 60 10.80 -27.66 2.53
CA GLU A 60 10.28 -28.94 1.98
C GLU A 60 10.57 -29.19 0.49
N LEU A 61 10.85 -28.19 -0.31
CA LEU A 61 10.84 -28.33 -1.77
C LEU A 61 12.08 -27.73 -2.46
N GLY A 62 13.26 -28.24 -2.19
CA GLY A 62 14.46 -27.96 -2.98
C GLY A 62 14.31 -28.30 -4.49
N LYS A 63 13.09 -28.38 -5.04
CA LYS A 63 12.78 -28.86 -6.39
C LYS A 63 11.93 -27.95 -7.28
N ILE A 64 11.34 -26.86 -6.77
CA ILE A 64 10.56 -25.97 -7.65
C ILE A 64 11.31 -24.65 -7.85
N ASN A 65 12.31 -24.70 -8.70
CA ASN A 65 12.98 -23.51 -9.25
C ASN A 65 12.44 -23.22 -10.66
N ASP A 66 11.11 -23.32 -10.84
CA ASP A 66 10.50 -23.08 -12.13
C ASP A 66 9.93 -21.65 -12.21
N ASP A 67 10.71 -20.78 -12.84
CA ASP A 67 10.33 -19.39 -13.10
C ASP A 67 9.06 -19.28 -13.98
N LYS A 68 8.73 -20.33 -14.72
CA LYS A 68 7.50 -20.40 -15.53
C LYS A 68 6.28 -20.52 -14.62
N ILE A 69 6.31 -21.44 -13.65
CA ILE A 69 5.22 -21.60 -12.66
C ILE A 69 5.03 -20.30 -11.86
N LYS A 70 6.13 -19.65 -11.45
CA LYS A 70 6.08 -18.35 -10.76
C LYS A 70 5.33 -17.30 -11.57
N LYS A 71 5.69 -17.15 -12.84
CA LYS A 71 5.06 -16.19 -13.75
C LYS A 71 3.58 -16.50 -13.93
N GLU A 72 3.22 -17.77 -14.08
CA GLU A 72 1.84 -18.20 -14.21
C GLU A 72 1.03 -17.89 -12.96
N MET A 73 1.53 -18.23 -11.77
CA MET A 73 0.88 -17.90 -10.49
C MET A 73 0.67 -16.40 -10.30
N ILE A 74 1.67 -15.58 -10.63
CA ILE A 74 1.56 -14.11 -10.55
C ILE A 74 0.49 -13.60 -11.52
N THR A 75 0.47 -14.11 -12.75
CA THR A 75 -0.52 -13.73 -13.77
C THR A 75 -1.93 -14.10 -13.32
N GLU A 76 -2.14 -15.31 -12.82
CA GLU A 76 -3.43 -15.75 -12.29
C GLU A 76 -3.89 -14.92 -11.09
N PHE A 77 -2.97 -14.61 -10.17
CA PHE A 77 -3.25 -13.72 -9.05
C PHE A 77 -3.76 -12.36 -9.53
N ILE A 78 -3.00 -11.73 -10.43
CA ILE A 78 -3.34 -10.39 -10.94
C ILE A 78 -4.69 -10.42 -11.66
N ASN A 79 -4.93 -11.42 -12.50
CA ASN A 79 -6.18 -11.56 -13.25
C ASN A 79 -7.39 -11.77 -12.34
N PHE A 80 -7.26 -12.60 -11.32
CA PHE A 80 -8.33 -12.82 -10.34
C PHE A 80 -8.55 -11.57 -9.48
N TYR A 81 -7.47 -10.98 -8.97
CA TYR A 81 -7.54 -9.78 -8.13
C TYR A 81 -8.17 -8.60 -8.87
N ALA A 82 -7.76 -8.33 -10.10
CA ALA A 82 -8.32 -7.23 -10.90
C ALA A 82 -9.84 -7.36 -11.10
N LYS A 83 -10.35 -8.56 -11.26
CA LYS A 83 -11.81 -8.81 -11.38
C LYS A 83 -12.57 -8.59 -10.07
N ASN A 84 -11.91 -8.77 -8.93
CA ASN A 84 -12.52 -8.80 -7.60
C ASN A 84 -11.95 -7.72 -6.66
N ILE A 85 -11.33 -6.67 -7.18
CA ILE A 85 -10.44 -5.75 -6.46
C ILE A 85 -11.09 -4.93 -5.35
N ALA A 86 -12.42 -4.84 -5.32
CA ALA A 86 -13.16 -4.05 -4.36
C ALA A 86 -14.44 -4.77 -3.89
N ASN A 87 -14.43 -6.11 -3.83
CA ASN A 87 -15.57 -6.88 -3.36
C ASN A 87 -15.74 -6.77 -1.85
N GLU A 88 -14.63 -6.81 -1.11
CA GLU A 88 -14.57 -6.75 0.35
C GLU A 88 -13.67 -5.62 0.88
N SER A 89 -12.88 -4.98 -0.01
CA SER A 89 -12.01 -3.86 0.35
C SER A 89 -12.81 -2.65 0.82
N LYS A 90 -12.36 -2.02 1.90
CA LYS A 90 -13.04 -0.88 2.53
C LYS A 90 -12.05 0.22 2.90
N LEU A 91 -12.50 1.47 2.82
CA LEU A 91 -11.73 2.58 3.38
C LEU A 91 -11.48 2.35 4.88
N VAL A 92 -10.29 2.71 5.32
CA VAL A 92 -9.97 2.76 6.75
C VAL A 92 -10.87 3.80 7.43
N ASN A 93 -11.21 3.54 8.68
CA ASN A 93 -12.13 4.37 9.44
C ASN A 93 -11.71 5.85 9.44
N GLY A 94 -12.66 6.76 9.17
CA GLY A 94 -12.42 8.20 9.07
C GLY A 94 -11.74 8.67 7.77
N ALA A 95 -11.22 7.77 6.92
CA ALA A 95 -10.48 8.16 5.72
C ALA A 95 -11.30 9.04 4.75
N LEU A 96 -12.55 8.70 4.47
CA LEU A 96 -13.39 9.49 3.58
C LEU A 96 -13.62 10.93 4.10
N ASP A 97 -13.86 11.07 5.39
CA ASP A 97 -14.09 12.40 5.99
C ASP A 97 -12.81 13.22 6.02
N PHE A 98 -11.68 12.57 6.25
CA PHE A 98 -10.37 13.21 6.13
C PHE A 98 -10.07 13.68 4.69
N LEU A 99 -10.33 12.86 3.66
CA LEU A 99 -10.18 13.26 2.26
C LEU A 99 -11.05 14.47 1.92
N LYS A 100 -12.32 14.50 2.38
CA LYS A 100 -13.23 15.65 2.21
C LYS A 100 -12.69 16.90 2.92
N TRP A 101 -12.15 16.74 4.12
CA TRP A 101 -11.55 17.84 4.87
C TRP A 101 -10.32 18.41 4.14
N CYS A 102 -9.42 17.55 3.64
CA CYS A 102 -8.28 17.95 2.83
C CYS A 102 -8.71 18.76 1.60
N LYS A 103 -9.71 18.26 0.85
CA LYS A 103 -10.26 18.96 -0.31
C LYS A 103 -10.81 20.35 0.06
N LYS A 104 -11.54 20.45 1.18
CA LYS A 104 -12.06 21.75 1.68
C LYS A 104 -10.94 22.72 2.09
N LYS A 105 -9.80 22.21 2.50
CA LYS A 105 -8.61 22.99 2.88
C LYS A 105 -7.66 23.25 1.71
N ASN A 106 -8.01 22.83 0.49
CA ASN A 106 -7.15 22.91 -0.70
C ASN A 106 -5.78 22.23 -0.50
N ILE A 107 -5.76 21.10 0.22
CA ILE A 107 -4.56 20.28 0.41
C ILE A 107 -4.48 19.31 -0.75
N SER A 108 -3.39 19.36 -1.50
CA SER A 108 -3.07 18.45 -2.60
C SER A 108 -2.82 17.03 -2.07
N LEU A 109 -3.45 16.03 -2.71
CA LEU A 109 -3.39 14.63 -2.31
C LEU A 109 -2.82 13.76 -3.43
N GLY A 110 -1.87 12.88 -3.09
CA GLY A 110 -1.30 11.90 -4.00
C GLY A 110 -1.21 10.50 -3.40
N ILE A 111 -1.03 9.51 -4.27
CA ILE A 111 -0.78 8.11 -3.90
C ILE A 111 0.61 7.71 -4.36
N CYS A 112 1.37 7.07 -3.45
CA CYS A 112 2.66 6.45 -3.71
C CYS A 112 2.63 5.01 -3.17
N THR A 113 2.37 4.02 -4.03
CA THR A 113 2.13 2.63 -3.62
C THR A 113 2.97 1.61 -4.40
N ASN A 114 3.29 0.48 -3.75
CA ASN A 114 3.91 -0.68 -4.41
C ASN A 114 2.89 -1.58 -5.14
N LYS A 115 1.61 -1.22 -5.13
CA LYS A 115 0.60 -1.79 -6.02
C LYS A 115 0.83 -1.33 -7.47
N GLN A 116 0.49 -2.15 -8.45
CA GLN A 116 0.55 -1.73 -9.85
C GLN A 116 -0.41 -0.56 -10.12
N ASP A 117 0.03 0.41 -10.92
CA ASP A 117 -0.65 1.68 -11.20
C ASP A 117 -2.13 1.49 -11.59
N TYR A 118 -2.40 0.63 -12.58
CA TYR A 118 -3.77 0.40 -13.04
C TYR A 118 -4.67 -0.25 -12.00
N LEU A 119 -4.12 -1.14 -11.14
CA LEU A 119 -4.86 -1.75 -10.03
C LEU A 119 -5.17 -0.72 -8.94
N ALA A 120 -4.22 0.18 -8.63
CA ALA A 120 -4.45 1.26 -7.68
C ALA A 120 -5.57 2.19 -8.17
N LYS A 121 -5.51 2.60 -9.42
CA LYS A 121 -6.53 3.45 -10.06
C LYS A 121 -7.91 2.78 -10.12
N ASP A 122 -7.96 1.48 -10.50
CA ASP A 122 -9.23 0.74 -10.56
C ASP A 122 -9.87 0.58 -9.18
N LEU A 123 -9.08 0.24 -8.15
CA LEU A 123 -9.57 0.18 -6.78
C LEU A 123 -10.17 1.51 -6.33
N LEU A 124 -9.42 2.61 -6.47
CA LEU A 124 -9.86 3.94 -6.04
C LEU A 124 -11.14 4.40 -6.76
N LYS A 125 -11.30 4.04 -8.06
CA LYS A 125 -12.54 4.30 -8.82
C LYS A 125 -13.72 3.50 -8.27
N LYS A 126 -13.52 2.20 -8.01
CA LYS A 126 -14.59 1.31 -7.53
C LYS A 126 -15.07 1.68 -6.13
N ILE A 127 -14.21 2.22 -5.28
CA ILE A 127 -14.60 2.73 -3.95
C ILE A 127 -14.93 4.22 -3.93
N ASN A 128 -15.03 4.88 -5.11
CA ASN A 128 -15.47 6.27 -5.33
C ASN A 128 -14.61 7.34 -4.62
N VAL A 129 -13.30 7.15 -4.58
CA VAL A 129 -12.37 8.16 -4.02
C VAL A 129 -11.27 8.59 -4.99
N TYR A 130 -11.30 8.13 -6.23
CA TYR A 130 -10.29 8.44 -7.24
C TYR A 130 -10.09 9.95 -7.45
N ASP A 131 -11.18 10.72 -7.49
CA ASP A 131 -11.17 12.16 -7.80
C ASP A 131 -10.67 13.06 -6.64
N TYR A 132 -10.26 12.46 -5.52
CA TYR A 132 -9.57 13.18 -4.46
C TYR A 132 -8.07 13.35 -4.74
N PHE A 133 -7.49 12.55 -5.62
CA PHE A 133 -6.04 12.49 -5.83
C PHE A 133 -5.62 13.16 -7.13
N GLU A 134 -4.66 14.06 -7.05
CA GLU A 134 -4.07 14.75 -8.20
C GLU A 134 -3.14 13.83 -8.98
N TYR A 135 -2.42 12.95 -8.28
CA TYR A 135 -1.53 11.98 -8.90
C TYR A 135 -1.51 10.64 -8.16
N ILE A 136 -1.42 9.56 -8.92
CA ILE A 136 -1.38 8.20 -8.41
C ILE A 136 -0.21 7.48 -9.07
N ALA A 137 0.82 7.14 -8.28
CA ALA A 137 1.96 6.36 -8.70
C ALA A 137 1.92 4.95 -8.10
N GLY A 138 1.92 3.96 -8.97
CA GLY A 138 2.11 2.56 -8.61
C GLY A 138 3.54 2.09 -8.82
N SER A 139 3.83 0.83 -8.50
CA SER A 139 5.16 0.22 -8.59
C SER A 139 5.77 0.19 -9.99
N ASN A 140 5.00 0.42 -11.02
CA ASN A 140 5.40 0.43 -12.42
C ASN A 140 5.21 1.79 -13.10
N THR A 141 4.96 2.84 -12.33
CA THR A 141 4.84 4.22 -12.86
C THR A 141 6.21 4.78 -13.21
N PHE A 142 7.22 4.46 -12.41
CA PHE A 142 8.62 4.85 -12.62
C PHE A 142 9.50 3.59 -12.71
N GLU A 143 10.79 3.75 -12.99
CA GLU A 143 11.78 2.67 -12.95
C GLU A 143 12.14 2.24 -11.51
N TYR A 144 11.69 2.99 -10.52
CA TYR A 144 11.90 2.78 -9.10
C TYR A 144 10.57 2.76 -8.34
N CYS A 145 10.55 2.09 -7.20
CA CYS A 145 9.40 2.02 -6.29
C CYS A 145 9.87 2.02 -4.83
N LYS A 146 8.95 2.18 -3.88
CA LYS A 146 9.31 2.15 -2.45
C LYS A 146 10.10 0.88 -2.10
N PRO A 147 11.21 0.96 -1.33
CA PRO A 147 11.62 2.09 -0.48
C PRO A 147 12.55 3.13 -1.13
N ASP A 148 12.70 3.18 -2.45
CA ASP A 148 13.46 4.24 -3.11
C ASP A 148 12.76 5.60 -2.90
N PRO A 149 13.43 6.61 -2.29
CA PRO A 149 12.81 7.90 -1.99
C PRO A 149 12.32 8.64 -3.23
N ARG A 150 12.94 8.38 -4.41
CA ARG A 150 12.54 8.99 -5.67
C ARG A 150 11.09 8.67 -6.04
N HIS A 151 10.55 7.54 -5.60
CA HIS A 151 9.13 7.23 -5.83
C HIS A 151 8.22 8.27 -5.16
N LEU A 152 8.54 8.66 -3.93
CA LEU A 152 7.80 9.67 -3.18
C LEU A 152 8.04 11.08 -3.72
N THR A 153 9.32 11.48 -3.90
CA THR A 153 9.65 12.83 -4.34
C THR A 153 9.15 13.12 -5.75
N SER A 154 9.19 12.15 -6.67
CA SER A 154 8.63 12.32 -8.03
C SER A 154 7.11 12.52 -8.02
N VAL A 155 6.37 11.87 -7.11
CA VAL A 155 4.94 12.13 -6.96
C VAL A 155 4.70 13.58 -6.55
N ILE A 156 5.45 14.06 -5.54
CA ILE A 156 5.32 15.44 -5.04
C ILE A 156 5.69 16.46 -6.13
N GLU A 157 6.78 16.22 -6.85
CA GLU A 157 7.24 17.10 -7.96
C GLU A 157 6.23 17.19 -9.10
N ILE A 158 5.63 16.05 -9.52
CA ILE A 158 4.60 16.03 -10.57
C ILE A 158 3.36 16.81 -10.14
N MET A 159 3.00 16.74 -8.85
CA MET A 159 1.92 17.52 -8.27
C MET A 159 2.30 19.00 -8.03
N GLN A 160 3.51 19.42 -8.41
CA GLN A 160 4.04 20.75 -8.16
C GLN A 160 4.06 21.12 -6.66
N GLY A 161 4.23 20.11 -5.81
CA GLY A 161 4.31 20.25 -4.36
C GLY A 161 5.69 20.69 -3.89
N ASP A 162 5.74 21.31 -2.71
CA ASP A 162 6.97 21.64 -1.99
C ASP A 162 7.34 20.47 -1.07
N LEU A 163 8.54 19.91 -1.22
CA LEU A 163 9.04 18.81 -0.39
C LEU A 163 9.02 19.18 1.11
N ASN A 164 9.38 20.42 1.46
CA ASN A 164 9.40 20.91 2.85
C ASN A 164 8.00 21.10 3.46
N LYS A 165 6.95 21.10 2.64
CA LYS A 165 5.54 21.20 3.05
C LYS A 165 4.78 19.91 2.75
N SER A 166 5.51 18.82 2.55
CA SER A 166 4.93 17.52 2.23
C SER A 166 4.99 16.58 3.42
N LEU A 167 4.07 15.62 3.44
CA LEU A 167 3.88 14.65 4.49
C LEU A 167 3.49 13.30 3.86
N MET A 168 4.06 12.21 4.36
CA MET A 168 3.67 10.85 3.97
C MET A 168 2.86 10.18 5.07
N ILE A 169 1.79 9.47 4.68
CA ILE A 169 1.01 8.59 5.55
C ILE A 169 1.12 7.17 5.00
N GLY A 170 1.50 6.23 5.85
CA GLY A 170 1.70 4.84 5.48
C GLY A 170 1.54 3.91 6.69
N ASP A 171 1.73 2.61 6.49
CA ASP A 171 1.47 1.59 7.50
C ASP A 171 2.62 0.61 7.71
N SER A 172 3.72 0.77 6.96
CA SER A 172 4.79 -0.23 6.93
C SER A 172 6.20 0.37 7.09
N GLU A 173 7.17 -0.52 7.36
CA GLU A 173 8.59 -0.17 7.35
C GLU A 173 9.08 0.29 5.96
N THR A 174 8.38 -0.11 4.90
CA THR A 174 8.70 0.33 3.53
C THR A 174 8.39 1.83 3.37
N ASP A 175 7.25 2.27 3.89
CA ASP A 175 6.82 3.68 3.85
C ASP A 175 7.70 4.56 4.71
N SER A 176 7.94 4.13 5.96
CA SER A 176 8.84 4.80 6.89
C SER A 176 10.24 5.00 6.29
N SER A 177 10.79 3.94 5.68
CA SER A 177 12.12 4.01 5.03
C SER A 177 12.13 4.97 3.85
N THR A 178 11.05 5.00 3.06
CA THR A 178 10.90 5.90 1.91
C THR A 178 10.84 7.36 2.37
N ALA A 179 9.97 7.66 3.33
CA ALA A 179 9.80 9.00 3.87
C ALA A 179 11.08 9.53 4.53
N LYS A 180 11.72 8.67 5.36
CA LYS A 180 13.00 9.01 5.99
C LYS A 180 14.11 9.30 4.98
N ALA A 181 14.22 8.49 3.92
CA ALA A 181 15.24 8.68 2.89
C ALA A 181 14.96 9.93 2.03
N ALA A 182 13.72 10.40 1.96
CA ALA A 182 13.30 11.62 1.29
C ALA A 182 13.33 12.87 2.20
N ASP A 183 13.64 12.69 3.49
CA ASP A 183 13.58 13.75 4.53
C ASP A 183 12.18 14.39 4.65
N ILE A 184 11.14 13.53 4.58
CA ILE A 184 9.74 13.92 4.64
C ILE A 184 9.11 13.37 5.92
N PRO A 185 8.34 14.17 6.70
CA PRO A 185 7.62 13.71 7.88
C PRO A 185 6.70 12.53 7.57
N PHE A 186 6.63 11.58 8.52
CA PHE A 186 5.89 10.33 8.35
C PHE A 186 4.89 10.07 9.47
N ILE A 187 3.63 9.84 9.09
CA ILE A 187 2.58 9.36 9.98
C ILE A 187 2.37 7.87 9.74
N LEU A 188 2.51 7.07 10.79
CA LEU A 188 2.31 5.62 10.77
C LEU A 188 0.90 5.26 11.21
N LEU A 189 0.22 4.38 10.46
CA LEU A 189 -1.00 3.70 10.90
C LEU A 189 -0.64 2.47 11.77
N GLU A 190 -1.31 2.32 12.93
CA GLU A 190 -0.99 1.29 13.93
C GLU A 190 -1.32 -0.13 13.44
N ASP A 191 -2.49 -0.33 12.83
CA ASP A 191 -3.00 -1.64 12.41
C ASP A 191 -2.68 -1.99 10.94
N GLY A 192 -1.52 -1.54 10.45
CA GLY A 192 -1.09 -1.70 9.07
C GLY A 192 -0.56 -3.10 8.69
N TYR A 193 -0.13 -3.22 7.44
CA TYR A 193 0.38 -4.46 6.84
C TYR A 193 1.90 -4.57 7.02
N THR A 194 2.33 -4.94 8.22
CA THR A 194 3.75 -5.03 8.56
C THR A 194 4.06 -6.29 9.37
N GLU A 195 5.28 -6.80 9.23
CA GLU A 195 5.83 -7.87 10.06
C GLU A 195 6.50 -7.34 11.34
N LYS A 196 6.84 -6.05 11.36
CA LYS A 196 7.50 -5.40 12.49
C LYS A 196 6.48 -4.92 13.52
N LYS A 197 6.92 -4.87 14.76
CA LYS A 197 6.15 -4.17 15.80
C LYS A 197 6.15 -2.68 15.50
N VAL A 198 5.01 -2.04 15.64
CA VAL A 198 4.82 -0.59 15.41
C VAL A 198 5.92 0.26 16.03
N LYS A 199 6.31 -0.03 17.29
CA LYS A 199 7.39 0.66 18.00
C LYS A 199 8.79 0.54 17.40
N GLU A 200 8.97 -0.39 16.46
CA GLU A 200 10.24 -0.63 15.77
C GLU A 200 10.29 0.10 14.41
N ILE A 201 9.18 0.73 14.00
CA ILE A 201 9.07 1.50 12.76
C ILE A 201 9.23 2.99 13.10
N PRO A 202 10.28 3.67 12.62
CA PRO A 202 10.45 5.10 12.84
C PRO A 202 9.27 5.90 12.26
N HIS A 203 8.73 6.85 13.02
CA HIS A 203 7.63 7.72 12.62
C HIS A 203 7.63 8.99 13.46
N ASP A 204 7.03 10.06 12.94
CA ASP A 204 6.84 11.33 13.65
C ASP A 204 5.54 11.30 14.45
N HIS A 205 4.50 10.68 13.90
CA HIS A 205 3.22 10.48 14.59
C HIS A 205 2.69 9.06 14.35
N LEU A 206 1.98 8.55 15.34
CA LEU A 206 1.25 7.28 15.29
C LEU A 206 -0.25 7.56 15.38
N ILE A 207 -1.02 6.97 14.47
CA ILE A 207 -2.48 7.06 14.47
C ILE A 207 -3.08 5.65 14.39
N LYS A 208 -4.24 5.47 15.00
CA LYS A 208 -4.99 4.22 14.91
C LYS A 208 -5.84 4.15 13.63
N ASP A 209 -6.45 5.27 13.28
CA ASP A 209 -7.28 5.48 12.09
C ASP A 209 -7.26 6.97 11.72
N PHE A 210 -8.09 7.40 10.78
CA PHE A 210 -8.13 8.79 10.33
C PHE A 210 -9.02 9.71 11.20
N ILE A 211 -9.62 9.22 12.27
CA ILE A 211 -10.45 10.07 13.14
C ILE A 211 -9.57 11.05 13.91
N GLY A 212 -9.80 12.34 13.72
CA GLY A 212 -9.10 13.41 14.43
C GLY A 212 -7.68 13.71 13.94
N ILE A 213 -7.23 13.09 12.83
CA ILE A 213 -5.92 13.35 12.23
C ILE A 213 -5.73 14.82 11.81
N GLU A 214 -6.83 15.54 11.58
CA GLU A 214 -6.83 16.96 11.20
C GLU A 214 -6.06 17.83 12.20
N LYS A 215 -6.06 17.45 13.49
CA LYS A 215 -5.30 18.15 14.53
C LYS A 215 -3.79 18.04 14.33
N ILE A 216 -3.34 16.85 13.90
CA ILE A 216 -1.93 16.61 13.58
C ILE A 216 -1.57 17.37 12.31
N ILE A 217 -2.40 17.23 11.25
CA ILE A 217 -2.14 17.89 9.97
C ILE A 217 -2.13 19.42 10.12
N SER A 218 -3.01 19.99 10.95
CA SER A 218 -3.03 21.44 11.18
C SER A 218 -1.74 21.99 11.76
N SER A 219 -0.91 21.18 12.43
CA SER A 219 0.40 21.62 12.92
C SER A 219 1.46 21.73 11.81
N TYR A 220 1.23 21.09 10.66
CA TYR A 220 2.10 21.16 9.47
C TYR A 220 1.63 22.23 8.46
N ILE A 221 0.39 22.71 8.58
CA ILE A 221 -0.18 23.75 7.73
C ILE A 221 -0.08 25.07 8.50
N HIS A 222 1.12 25.57 8.68
CA HIS A 222 1.30 26.95 9.14
C HIS A 222 1.45 27.87 7.93
N ASP A 223 0.72 28.98 7.98
CA ASP A 223 0.59 30.08 7.02
C ASP A 223 1.90 30.59 6.43
#